data_1ac0e9faa07c057c6f49751a885b07a6
#
_entry.id   1ac0e9faa07c057c6f49751a885b07a6
#
_cell.length_a   1.000
_cell.length_b   1.000
_cell.length_c   1.000
_cell.angle_alpha   90.00
_cell.angle_beta   90.00
_cell.angle_gamma   90.00
#
_symmetry.space_group_name_H-M   'P 1'
#
loop_
_entity.id
_entity.type
_entity.pdbx_description
1 polymer ?
#
loop_
_entity_poly.entity_id
_entity_poly.type
_entity_poly.pdbx_seq_one_letter_code
_entity_poly.pdbx_strand_id
1 'polypeptide(L)'
;QDCAMIDYKGGGGGWGYSFKLAYAQRCLVQRCYSREGRHPFVANGRAWGPNVFVDCYATESKNETGSHMKYATGLLYDNVKVKAEKFPGDYGLVVRNRGPFYEHGQMGGQNVFWNCVSLKYNSIPGRIVCETPAHAMNFAIGCKGLRENGTDCNYFNSYNGPDGIYD
;
A
#
# COMPACT_ATOMS: atom_id res chain seq x y z
N GLN A 1 -9.45 -1.26 15.43
CA GLN A 1 -10.35 -0.49 14.57
C GLN A 1 -10.55 0.92 15.10
N ASP A 2 -10.99 1.86 14.24
CA ASP A 2 -11.37 3.23 14.59
C ASP A 2 -10.24 4.02 15.30
N CYS A 3 -9.02 3.88 14.80
CA CYS A 3 -7.83 4.52 15.36
C CYS A 3 -7.25 5.56 14.42
N ALA A 4 -6.66 6.62 14.99
CA ALA A 4 -5.92 7.61 14.23
C ALA A 4 -4.47 7.72 14.71
N MET A 5 -3.55 7.83 13.78
CA MET A 5 -2.15 8.15 14.01
C MET A 5 -1.85 9.47 13.29
N ILE A 6 -1.63 10.53 14.05
CA ILE A 6 -1.50 11.89 13.54
C ILE A 6 -0.17 12.49 13.94
N ASP A 7 0.50 13.12 12.98
CA ASP A 7 1.74 13.87 13.17
C ASP A 7 2.85 13.06 13.85
N TYR A 8 2.94 11.78 13.51
CA TYR A 8 3.95 10.89 14.05
C TYR A 8 5.32 11.14 13.39
N LYS A 9 6.06 12.04 13.95
CA LYS A 9 7.45 12.32 13.58
C LYS A 9 8.37 11.47 14.45
N GLY A 10 8.69 10.27 14.01
CA GLY A 10 9.69 9.44 14.68
C GLY A 10 11.06 10.13 14.70
N GLY A 11 11.78 10.06 15.80
CA GLY A 11 13.15 10.58 15.92
C GLY A 11 14.12 9.87 14.95
N GLY A 12 15.18 10.58 14.54
CA GLY A 12 16.27 9.97 13.77
C GLY A 12 16.07 9.88 12.27
N GLY A 13 15.32 10.79 11.64
CA GLY A 13 15.16 10.86 10.17
C GLY A 13 14.33 9.73 9.57
N GLY A 14 13.84 8.80 10.37
CA GLY A 14 12.94 7.74 9.99
C GLY A 14 11.55 8.03 10.54
N TRP A 15 10.68 8.55 9.71
CA TRP A 15 9.26 8.68 10.01
C TRP A 15 8.68 7.29 10.28
N GLY A 16 7.86 7.14 11.31
CA GLY A 16 7.40 5.83 11.77
C GLY A 16 6.38 5.18 10.84
N TYR A 17 6.18 3.91 11.08
CA TYR A 17 5.08 3.15 10.50
C TYR A 17 3.82 3.38 11.34
N SER A 18 2.74 3.87 10.75
CA SER A 18 1.53 4.18 11.52
C SER A 18 0.81 2.92 11.99
N PHE A 19 0.48 2.04 11.06
CA PHE A 19 -0.14 0.75 11.34
C PHE A 19 0.68 -0.35 10.69
N LYS A 20 1.40 -1.12 11.49
CA LYS A 20 2.32 -2.14 11.01
C LYS A 20 1.93 -3.53 11.50
N LEU A 21 1.73 -4.43 10.58
CA LEU A 21 1.62 -5.86 10.84
C LEU A 21 2.97 -6.54 10.56
N ALA A 22 3.58 -7.12 11.58
CA ALA A 22 4.82 -7.88 11.46
C ALA A 22 4.67 -9.19 12.23
N TYR A 23 5.08 -10.30 11.63
CA TYR A 23 4.87 -11.64 12.19
C TYR A 23 3.40 -11.90 12.59
N ALA A 24 2.47 -11.32 11.83
CA ALA A 24 1.06 -11.27 12.15
C ALA A 24 0.25 -12.13 11.18
N GLN A 25 -0.81 -12.72 11.69
CA GLN A 25 -1.76 -13.51 10.91
C GLN A 25 -3.17 -13.29 11.44
N ARG A 26 -4.17 -13.30 10.55
CA ARG A 26 -5.59 -13.13 10.85
C ARG A 26 -5.90 -11.80 11.57
N CYS A 27 -5.23 -10.74 11.14
CA CYS A 27 -5.40 -9.42 11.70
C CYS A 27 -6.31 -8.56 10.81
N LEU A 28 -7.13 -7.75 11.46
CA LEU A 28 -7.98 -6.75 10.83
C LEU A 28 -7.61 -5.35 11.34
N VAL A 29 -7.26 -4.47 10.40
CA VAL A 29 -7.10 -3.02 10.62
C VAL A 29 -8.22 -2.33 9.86
N GLN A 30 -9.16 -1.72 10.56
CA GLN A 30 -10.39 -1.21 9.97
C GLN A 30 -10.66 0.23 10.39
N ARG A 31 -11.11 1.06 9.44
CA ARG A 31 -11.47 2.47 9.62
C ARG A 31 -10.41 3.26 10.39
N CYS A 32 -9.15 3.06 9.96
CA CYS A 32 -8.02 3.74 10.58
C CYS A 32 -7.53 4.88 9.72
N TYR A 33 -7.05 5.94 10.36
CA TYR A 33 -6.52 7.12 9.73
C TYR A 33 -5.04 7.33 10.05
N SER A 34 -4.25 7.72 9.04
CA SER A 34 -2.85 8.08 9.20
C SER A 34 -2.57 9.43 8.56
N ARG A 35 -1.94 10.35 9.29
CA ARG A 35 -1.40 11.59 8.74
C ARG A 35 0.09 11.67 8.99
N GLU A 36 0.86 12.07 7.97
CA GLU A 36 2.32 12.18 7.99
C GLU A 36 3.08 10.88 8.31
N GLY A 37 2.46 9.72 8.22
CA GLY A 37 3.16 8.45 8.38
C GLY A 37 4.13 8.18 7.23
N ARG A 38 5.30 7.60 7.53
CA ARG A 38 6.23 7.17 6.47
C ARG A 38 5.61 6.04 5.65
N HIS A 39 5.17 5.00 6.31
CA HIS A 39 4.42 3.90 5.73
C HIS A 39 3.12 3.74 6.49
N PRO A 40 2.00 4.26 5.97
CA PRO A 40 0.75 4.33 6.73
C PRO A 40 0.18 2.98 7.15
N PHE A 41 -0.03 2.10 6.18
CA PHE A 41 -0.61 0.78 6.39
C PHE A 41 0.31 -0.26 5.75
N VAL A 42 1.07 -0.96 6.57
CA VAL A 42 2.16 -1.79 6.09
C VAL A 42 2.15 -3.18 6.71
N ALA A 43 2.40 -4.18 5.88
CA ALA A 43 2.76 -5.51 6.35
C ALA A 43 4.24 -5.77 6.10
N ASN A 44 4.90 -6.35 7.08
CA ASN A 44 6.35 -6.47 7.10
C ASN A 44 6.78 -7.79 7.75
N GLY A 45 7.84 -8.36 7.26
CA GLY A 45 8.54 -9.45 7.93
C GLY A 45 7.65 -10.64 8.29
N ARG A 46 7.41 -11.53 7.35
CA ARG A 46 6.68 -12.80 7.58
C ARG A 46 5.24 -12.59 8.09
N ALA A 47 4.57 -11.54 7.64
CA ALA A 47 3.14 -11.42 7.82
C ALA A 47 2.44 -12.35 6.81
N TRP A 48 1.78 -13.37 7.30
CA TRP A 48 1.07 -14.34 6.48
C TRP A 48 -0.43 -14.18 6.63
N GLY A 49 -1.12 -14.15 5.51
CA GLY A 49 -2.57 -13.96 5.50
C GLY A 49 -3.38 -15.06 6.18
N PRO A 50 -4.67 -14.82 6.27
CA PRO A 50 -5.32 -13.58 5.82
C PRO A 50 -5.05 -12.42 6.79
N ASN A 51 -4.62 -11.28 6.25
CA ASN A 51 -4.58 -10.01 6.99
C ASN A 51 -5.29 -8.94 6.15
N VAL A 52 -6.05 -8.06 6.78
CA VAL A 52 -6.91 -7.09 6.09
C VAL A 52 -6.69 -5.69 6.61
N PHE A 53 -6.52 -4.76 5.68
CA PHE A 53 -6.68 -3.32 5.89
C PHE A 53 -7.92 -2.88 5.12
N VAL A 54 -8.96 -2.41 5.80
CA VAL A 54 -10.22 -2.04 5.16
C VAL A 54 -10.71 -0.66 5.62
N ASP A 55 -11.28 0.11 4.68
CA ASP A 55 -11.80 1.46 4.92
C ASP A 55 -10.77 2.38 5.58
N CYS A 56 -9.52 2.25 5.22
CA CYS A 56 -8.44 3.02 5.82
C CYS A 56 -8.07 4.22 4.93
N TYR A 57 -7.67 5.31 5.58
CA TYR A 57 -7.29 6.53 4.87
C TYR A 57 -5.97 7.09 5.36
N ALA A 58 -5.10 7.47 4.43
CA ALA A 58 -3.85 8.14 4.74
C ALA A 58 -3.70 9.44 3.96
N THR A 59 -3.22 10.48 4.64
CA THR A 59 -2.85 11.76 4.03
C THR A 59 -1.42 12.11 4.35
N GLU A 60 -0.81 12.91 3.49
CA GLU A 60 0.57 13.39 3.65
C GLU A 60 1.57 12.25 3.86
N SER A 61 1.28 11.11 3.23
CA SER A 61 2.13 9.92 3.33
C SER A 61 3.49 10.19 2.71
N LYS A 62 4.55 9.82 3.41
CA LYS A 62 5.92 10.02 2.95
C LYS A 62 6.41 8.92 2.02
N ASN A 63 5.84 7.73 2.15
CA ASN A 63 6.23 6.56 1.39
C ASN A 63 5.05 5.61 1.20
N GLU A 64 5.30 4.45 0.59
CA GLU A 64 4.29 3.50 0.15
C GLU A 64 3.47 2.88 1.27
N THR A 65 2.22 2.54 0.93
CA THR A 65 1.32 1.62 1.63
C THR A 65 1.35 0.28 0.89
N GLY A 66 1.41 -0.82 1.63
CA GLY A 66 1.47 -2.17 1.05
C GLY A 66 2.37 -3.10 1.85
N SER A 67 2.78 -4.20 1.24
CA SER A 67 3.85 -5.01 1.80
C SER A 67 5.18 -4.26 1.68
N HIS A 68 6.09 -4.46 2.63
CA HIS A 68 7.31 -3.67 2.69
C HIS A 68 8.59 -4.47 2.45
N MET A 69 8.71 -5.64 3.05
CA MET A 69 9.92 -6.49 2.93
C MET A 69 9.65 -7.93 3.35
N LYS A 70 10.58 -8.82 3.00
CA LYS A 70 10.65 -10.19 3.51
C LYS A 70 9.37 -10.99 3.30
N TYR A 71 8.80 -10.83 2.13
CA TYR A 71 7.72 -11.63 1.57
C TYR A 71 6.48 -11.75 2.47
N ALA A 72 5.74 -10.67 2.61
CA ALA A 72 4.40 -10.71 3.19
C ALA A 72 3.38 -11.22 2.17
N THR A 73 2.47 -12.09 2.57
CA THR A 73 1.52 -12.75 1.64
C THR A 73 0.11 -12.82 2.20
N GLY A 74 -0.87 -12.92 1.31
CA GLY A 74 -2.28 -13.05 1.68
C GLY A 74 -2.85 -11.80 2.35
N LEU A 75 -2.45 -10.62 1.85
CA LEU A 75 -2.92 -9.34 2.32
C LEU A 75 -4.06 -8.84 1.44
N LEU A 76 -5.13 -8.35 2.05
CA LEU A 76 -6.18 -7.60 1.38
C LEU A 76 -6.12 -6.14 1.85
N TYR A 77 -6.00 -5.24 0.90
CA TYR A 77 -6.25 -3.82 1.07
C TYR A 77 -7.57 -3.51 0.37
N ASP A 78 -8.64 -3.28 1.13
CA ASP A 78 -9.98 -3.05 0.62
C ASP A 78 -10.41 -1.62 0.93
N ASN A 79 -10.79 -0.88 -0.10
CA ASN A 79 -11.20 0.51 0.02
C ASN A 79 -10.17 1.37 0.80
N VAL A 80 -8.90 1.12 0.56
CA VAL A 80 -7.83 1.92 1.17
C VAL A 80 -7.49 3.10 0.28
N LYS A 81 -7.53 4.29 0.85
CA LYS A 81 -7.23 5.54 0.16
C LYS A 81 -5.94 6.15 0.69
N VAL A 82 -4.99 6.39 -0.20
CA VAL A 82 -3.70 6.98 0.15
C VAL A 82 -3.48 8.26 -0.64
N LYS A 83 -3.18 9.34 0.06
CA LYS A 83 -2.74 10.61 -0.52
C LYS A 83 -1.29 10.87 -0.12
N ALA A 84 -0.40 10.72 -1.09
CA ALA A 84 1.03 10.94 -0.88
C ALA A 84 1.35 12.43 -0.72
N GLU A 85 2.46 12.72 -0.06
CA GLU A 85 2.97 14.07 0.10
C GLU A 85 3.75 14.54 -1.15
N LYS A 86 4.12 15.80 -1.15
CA LYS A 86 4.81 16.54 -2.23
C LYS A 86 6.23 16.05 -2.56
N PHE A 87 6.72 14.96 -1.99
CA PHE A 87 8.10 14.51 -2.19
C PHE A 87 8.28 13.55 -3.39
N PRO A 88 9.49 13.50 -3.98
CA PRO A 88 9.80 12.58 -5.06
C PRO A 88 9.69 11.14 -4.55
N GLY A 89 8.76 10.42 -5.05
CA GLY A 89 8.50 9.03 -4.65
C GLY A 89 7.04 8.65 -4.64
N ASP A 90 6.18 9.44 -5.17
CA ASP A 90 4.72 9.32 -5.44
C ASP A 90 4.06 7.93 -5.28
N TYR A 91 4.66 7.06 -4.51
CA TYR A 91 4.20 5.69 -4.31
C TYR A 91 3.05 5.67 -3.32
N GLY A 92 1.86 5.43 -3.82
CA GLY A 92 0.68 5.26 -2.97
C GLY A 92 0.54 3.82 -2.48
N LEU A 93 0.22 2.93 -3.40
CA LEU A 93 -0.02 1.51 -3.13
C LEU A 93 1.05 0.68 -3.84
N VAL A 94 1.81 -0.11 -3.09
CA VAL A 94 2.98 -0.78 -3.67
C VAL A 94 3.16 -2.20 -3.15
N VAL A 95 3.29 -3.12 -4.07
CA VAL A 95 3.92 -4.42 -3.87
C VAL A 95 4.85 -4.69 -5.05
N ARG A 96 6.16 -4.85 -4.78
CA ARG A 96 7.19 -4.98 -5.82
C ARG A 96 8.41 -5.74 -5.33
N ASN A 97 9.35 -6.02 -6.22
CA ASN A 97 10.70 -6.42 -5.85
C ASN A 97 11.54 -5.17 -5.55
N ARG A 98 12.08 -5.07 -4.37
CA ARG A 98 12.98 -3.99 -3.96
C ARG A 98 14.45 -4.34 -4.12
N GLY A 99 14.75 -5.52 -4.66
CA GLY A 99 16.12 -6.00 -4.81
C GLY A 99 16.82 -6.25 -3.47
N PRO A 100 18.15 -6.43 -3.50
CA PRO A 100 18.91 -6.78 -2.30
C PRO A 100 19.14 -5.64 -1.31
N PHE A 101 18.76 -4.40 -1.67
CA PHE A 101 19.00 -3.23 -0.85
C PHE A 101 18.30 -3.36 0.52
N TYR A 102 19.09 -3.21 1.59
CA TYR A 102 18.63 -3.35 2.98
C TYR A 102 17.90 -4.67 3.26
N GLU A 103 18.25 -5.74 2.55
CA GLU A 103 17.64 -7.07 2.67
C GLU A 103 16.11 -7.07 2.45
N HIS A 104 15.59 -6.13 1.68
CA HIS A 104 14.14 -6.05 1.45
C HIS A 104 13.64 -7.17 0.56
N GLY A 105 14.32 -7.43 -0.55
CA GLY A 105 13.93 -8.46 -1.50
C GLY A 105 12.56 -8.24 -2.11
N GLN A 106 11.92 -9.33 -2.47
CA GLN A 106 10.53 -9.33 -2.92
C GLN A 106 9.60 -8.98 -1.75
N MET A 107 8.77 -7.98 -1.92
CA MET A 107 7.86 -7.51 -0.88
C MET A 107 6.76 -8.52 -0.56
N GLY A 108 6.25 -9.22 -1.56
CA GLY A 108 5.27 -10.26 -1.33
C GLY A 108 4.55 -10.75 -2.57
N GLY A 109 3.75 -11.80 -2.38
CA GLY A 109 2.87 -12.39 -3.38
C GLY A 109 1.52 -12.74 -2.80
N GLN A 110 0.54 -13.02 -3.64
CA GLN A 110 -0.84 -13.33 -3.25
C GLN A 110 -1.51 -12.18 -2.46
N ASN A 111 -1.20 -10.93 -2.81
CA ASN A 111 -1.77 -9.75 -2.19
C ASN A 111 -2.76 -9.08 -3.14
N VAL A 112 -3.79 -8.47 -2.58
CA VAL A 112 -4.86 -7.83 -3.34
C VAL A 112 -5.04 -6.38 -2.88
N PHE A 113 -5.03 -5.46 -3.84
CA PHE A 113 -5.60 -4.12 -3.71
C PHE A 113 -6.98 -4.14 -4.35
N TRP A 114 -8.03 -3.93 -3.57
CA TRP A 114 -9.42 -3.92 -4.01
C TRP A 114 -10.05 -2.56 -3.78
N ASN A 115 -10.63 -1.96 -4.81
CA ASN A 115 -11.25 -0.63 -4.74
C ASN A 115 -10.38 0.45 -4.08
N CYS A 116 -9.08 0.35 -4.19
CA CYS A 116 -8.17 1.28 -3.56
C CYS A 116 -7.94 2.53 -4.40
N VAL A 117 -7.57 3.63 -3.74
CA VAL A 117 -7.29 4.90 -4.39
C VAL A 117 -5.91 5.42 -4.03
N SER A 118 -5.09 5.69 -5.04
CA SER A 118 -3.79 6.34 -4.88
C SER A 118 -3.84 7.74 -5.48
N LEU A 119 -3.55 8.75 -4.67
CA LEU A 119 -3.50 10.15 -5.06
C LEU A 119 -2.14 10.76 -4.71
N LYS A 120 -1.76 11.81 -5.43
CA LYS A 120 -0.66 12.71 -5.10
C LYS A 120 -1.16 13.94 -4.35
N TYR A 121 -0.22 14.81 -3.95
CA TYR A 121 -0.46 16.05 -3.23
C TYR A 121 -1.62 16.88 -3.78
N ASN A 122 -1.68 17.15 -5.07
CA ASN A 122 -2.74 17.95 -5.70
C ASN A 122 -3.97 17.14 -6.11
N SER A 123 -4.22 16.02 -5.46
CA SER A 123 -5.32 15.10 -5.78
C SER A 123 -5.29 14.54 -7.22
N ILE A 124 -4.16 14.67 -7.91
CA ILE A 124 -3.92 13.96 -9.16
C ILE A 124 -3.66 12.47 -8.88
N PRO A 125 -3.86 11.58 -9.86
CA PRO A 125 -3.60 10.16 -9.65
C PRO A 125 -2.18 9.87 -9.18
N GLY A 126 -2.04 9.12 -8.10
CA GLY A 126 -0.78 8.60 -7.59
C GLY A 126 -0.47 7.21 -8.15
N ARG A 127 0.73 6.72 -7.92
CA ARG A 127 1.17 5.43 -8.45
C ARG A 127 0.56 4.25 -7.70
N ILE A 128 0.22 3.23 -8.47
CA ILE A 128 -0.08 1.87 -8.00
C ILE A 128 0.94 0.95 -8.66
N VAL A 129 1.74 0.31 -7.85
CA VAL A 129 2.75 -0.65 -8.28
C VAL A 129 2.39 -2.02 -7.74
N CYS A 130 2.13 -2.96 -8.63
CA CYS A 130 1.65 -4.29 -8.27
C CYS A 130 2.39 -5.33 -9.10
N GLU A 131 3.66 -5.56 -8.77
CA GLU A 131 4.50 -6.53 -9.46
C GLU A 131 4.10 -7.96 -9.09
N THR A 132 4.19 -8.84 -10.07
CA THR A 132 3.97 -10.27 -9.90
C THR A 132 5.34 -10.97 -9.76
N PRO A 133 5.66 -11.55 -8.60
CA PRO A 133 6.89 -12.31 -8.46
C PRO A 133 6.81 -13.64 -9.19
N ALA A 134 7.95 -14.28 -9.42
CA ALA A 134 7.99 -15.63 -9.96
C ALA A 134 7.15 -16.60 -9.11
N HIS A 135 6.32 -17.37 -9.76
CA HIS A 135 5.46 -18.41 -9.15
C HIS A 135 4.41 -17.89 -8.13
N ALA A 136 4.11 -16.60 -8.16
CA ALA A 136 3.06 -16.01 -7.34
C ALA A 136 2.34 -14.91 -8.12
N MET A 137 1.27 -14.37 -7.55
CA MET A 137 0.51 -13.31 -8.17
C MET A 137 0.20 -12.20 -7.15
N ASN A 138 0.11 -10.96 -7.62
CA ASN A 138 -0.48 -9.85 -6.90
C ASN A 138 -1.54 -9.20 -7.80
N PHE A 139 -2.56 -8.61 -7.19
CA PHE A 139 -3.71 -8.09 -7.93
C PHE A 139 -4.02 -6.66 -7.51
N ALA A 140 -4.43 -5.85 -8.48
CA ALA A 140 -5.08 -4.55 -8.26
C ALA A 140 -6.38 -4.53 -9.05
N ILE A 141 -7.50 -4.53 -8.35
CA ILE A 141 -8.84 -4.70 -8.92
C ILE A 141 -9.68 -3.49 -8.54
N GLY A 142 -10.32 -2.85 -9.51
CA GLY A 142 -11.16 -1.67 -9.28
C GLY A 142 -10.41 -0.48 -8.67
N CYS A 143 -9.10 -0.41 -8.82
CA CYS A 143 -8.28 0.63 -8.21
C CYS A 143 -8.19 1.90 -9.05
N LYS A 144 -8.18 3.06 -8.41
CA LYS A 144 -7.94 4.36 -9.04
C LYS A 144 -6.53 4.87 -8.76
N GLY A 145 -5.77 5.11 -9.83
CA GLY A 145 -4.41 5.63 -9.75
C GLY A 145 -3.66 5.47 -11.07
N LEU A 146 -2.38 5.83 -11.09
CA LEU A 146 -1.50 5.61 -12.23
C LEU A 146 -0.84 4.24 -12.12
N ARG A 147 -1.13 3.37 -13.09
CA ARG A 147 -0.37 2.14 -13.26
C ARG A 147 1.08 2.49 -13.64
N GLU A 148 2.05 1.89 -12.98
CA GLU A 148 3.44 2.03 -13.39
C GLU A 148 3.68 1.17 -14.64
N ASN A 149 4.16 1.81 -15.71
CA ASN A 149 4.45 1.12 -16.96
C ASN A 149 5.65 0.18 -16.78
N GLY A 150 5.55 -1.01 -17.38
CA GLY A 150 6.65 -1.97 -17.45
C GLY A 150 6.74 -2.96 -16.30
N THR A 151 5.80 -2.95 -15.38
CA THR A 151 5.71 -3.98 -14.35
C THR A 151 4.71 -5.05 -14.75
N ASP A 152 5.05 -6.29 -14.49
CA ASP A 152 4.16 -7.45 -14.69
C ASP A 152 3.05 -7.44 -13.64
N CYS A 153 2.11 -6.54 -13.80
CA CYS A 153 1.04 -6.35 -12.86
C CYS A 153 -0.28 -6.83 -13.45
N ASN A 154 -0.96 -7.71 -12.73
CA ASN A 154 -2.28 -8.16 -13.09
C ASN A 154 -3.33 -7.16 -12.59
N TYR A 155 -3.58 -6.13 -13.40
CA TYR A 155 -4.70 -5.23 -13.17
C TYR A 155 -5.95 -5.80 -13.84
N PHE A 156 -6.96 -6.05 -13.05
CA PHE A 156 -8.29 -6.31 -13.53
C PHE A 156 -9.15 -5.09 -13.23
N ASN A 157 -9.79 -4.54 -14.25
CA ASN A 157 -10.69 -3.39 -14.13
C ASN A 157 -10.07 -2.18 -13.39
N SER A 158 -8.82 -1.84 -13.71
CA SER A 158 -8.26 -0.60 -13.23
C SER A 158 -9.03 0.56 -13.82
N TYR A 159 -9.69 1.33 -13.01
CA TYR A 159 -10.51 2.43 -13.45
C TYR A 159 -9.66 3.67 -13.72
N ASN A 160 -9.80 4.22 -14.91
CA ASN A 160 -9.16 5.47 -15.34
C ASN A 160 -10.15 6.62 -15.57
N GLY A 161 -11.39 6.47 -15.15
CA GLY A 161 -12.43 7.47 -15.32
C GLY A 161 -12.36 8.62 -14.31
N PRO A 162 -13.03 9.74 -14.58
CA PRO A 162 -12.98 10.93 -13.73
C PRO A 162 -13.58 10.71 -12.35
N ASP A 163 -14.51 9.80 -12.21
CA ASP A 163 -15.35 9.69 -11.02
C ASP A 163 -14.83 8.68 -9.99
N GLY A 164 -13.91 7.82 -10.37
CA GLY A 164 -13.40 6.78 -9.47
C GLY A 164 -14.46 5.77 -9.05
N ILE A 165 -15.53 5.65 -9.83
CA ILE A 165 -16.58 4.65 -9.66
C ILE A 165 -16.20 3.42 -10.46
N TYR A 166 -16.46 2.29 -9.93
CA TYR A 166 -16.13 0.98 -10.48
C TYR A 166 -17.37 0.34 -11.06
N ASP A 167 -17.26 -0.13 -12.27
CA ASP A 167 -18.27 -0.97 -12.92
C ASP A 167 -18.04 -2.44 -12.55
#